data_44e2c081dab2d7874504d6951574d87b
#
_entry.id   44e2c081dab2d7874504d6951574d87b
#
_cell.length_a   1.000
_cell.length_b   1.000
_cell.length_c   1.000
_cell.angle_alpha   90.00
_cell.angle_beta   90.00
_cell.angle_gamma   90.00
#
_symmetry.space_group_name_H-M   'P 1'
#
loop_
_entity.id
_entity.type
_entity.pdbx_description
1 polymer ?
#
loop_
_entity_poly.entity_id
_entity_poly.type
_entity_poly.pdbx_seq_one_letter_code
_entity_poly.pdbx_strand_id
1 'polypeptide(L)'
;YPNIRFVENPIYNEANNISSAVCVRYLLQNAYVLEADLLLSNKKLIRKYEYETNFLSIPVESTDDWCFATDHNGVITEEKVGGTDCHQMVGISYWSEADGIKLANDLNEVYLSQGGKERYWEQVPLVYKKENYQVHVRECIAEDITEINFMLQVKNREKYE
;
A
#
# COMPACT_ATOMS: atom_id res chain seq x y z
N TYR A 1 -7.22 17.02 -15.12
CA TYR A 1 -6.14 16.00 -15.26
C TYR A 1 -6.38 15.18 -16.53
N PRO A 2 -5.89 15.62 -17.70
CA PRO A 2 -6.22 15.00 -19.00
C PRO A 2 -5.63 13.60 -19.20
N ASN A 3 -4.67 13.21 -18.37
CA ASN A 3 -3.96 11.93 -18.47
C ASN A 3 -4.43 10.88 -17.45
N ILE A 4 -5.48 11.16 -16.67
CA ILE A 4 -6.03 10.17 -15.75
C ILE A 4 -6.73 9.06 -16.55
N ARG A 5 -6.39 7.83 -16.21
CA ARG A 5 -7.04 6.62 -16.72
C ARG A 5 -7.89 6.00 -15.62
N PHE A 6 -9.16 5.82 -15.89
CA PHE A 6 -10.07 5.09 -15.01
C PHE A 6 -10.13 3.63 -15.41
N VAL A 7 -10.06 2.74 -14.43
CA VAL A 7 -10.25 1.30 -14.60
C VAL A 7 -11.38 0.89 -13.66
N GLU A 8 -12.45 0.35 -14.25
CA GLU A 8 -13.61 -0.11 -13.50
C GLU A 8 -13.32 -1.46 -12.83
N ASN A 9 -13.73 -1.60 -11.56
CA ASN A 9 -13.79 -2.89 -10.86
C ASN A 9 -15.25 -3.35 -10.79
N PRO A 10 -15.69 -4.29 -11.66
CA PRO A 10 -17.10 -4.68 -11.73
C PRO A 10 -17.60 -5.48 -10.54
N ILE A 11 -16.70 -5.92 -9.67
CA ILE A 11 -17.03 -6.78 -8.51
C ILE A 11 -16.60 -6.17 -7.17
N TYR A 12 -16.44 -4.84 -7.10
CA TYR A 12 -15.97 -4.17 -5.88
C TYR A 12 -16.86 -4.44 -4.65
N ASN A 13 -18.15 -4.76 -4.85
CA ASN A 13 -19.08 -5.11 -3.77
C ASN A 13 -19.03 -6.59 -3.36
N GLU A 14 -18.33 -7.44 -4.11
CA GLU A 14 -18.34 -8.89 -3.95
C GLU A 14 -16.98 -9.44 -3.49
N ALA A 15 -15.98 -8.58 -3.40
CA ALA A 15 -14.61 -8.95 -3.07
C ALA A 15 -13.92 -7.80 -2.33
N ASN A 16 -12.87 -8.13 -1.59
CA ASN A 16 -12.02 -7.13 -0.94
C ASN A 16 -11.14 -6.39 -1.97
N ASN A 17 -10.28 -5.47 -1.51
CA ASN A 17 -9.45 -4.58 -2.31
C ASN A 17 -8.50 -5.33 -3.29
N ILE A 18 -8.19 -6.61 -3.05
CA ILE A 18 -7.46 -7.47 -3.99
C ILE A 18 -8.10 -7.46 -5.39
N SER A 19 -9.43 -7.38 -5.48
CA SER A 19 -10.14 -7.33 -6.76
C SER A 19 -9.78 -6.08 -7.57
N SER A 20 -9.61 -4.93 -6.92
CA SER A 20 -9.17 -3.70 -7.56
C SER A 20 -7.71 -3.82 -8.03
N ALA A 21 -6.83 -4.39 -7.20
CA ALA A 21 -5.44 -4.62 -7.59
C ALA A 21 -5.32 -5.58 -8.79
N VAL A 22 -6.15 -6.62 -8.86
CA VAL A 22 -6.20 -7.55 -10.01
C VAL A 22 -6.63 -6.83 -11.28
N CYS A 23 -7.58 -5.89 -11.24
CA CYS A 23 -8.01 -5.12 -12.41
C CYS A 23 -6.86 -4.29 -13.02
N VAL A 24 -5.94 -3.80 -12.20
CA VAL A 24 -4.82 -2.94 -12.61
C VAL A 24 -3.45 -3.63 -12.55
N ARG A 25 -3.39 -4.92 -12.28
CA ARG A 25 -2.16 -5.65 -11.98
C ARG A 25 -1.02 -5.46 -12.97
N TYR A 26 -1.31 -5.28 -14.27
CA TYR A 26 -0.30 -5.04 -15.30
C TYR A 26 0.23 -3.59 -15.33
N LEU A 27 -0.32 -2.70 -14.50
CA LEU A 27 0.11 -1.32 -14.37
C LEU A 27 0.98 -1.08 -13.11
N LEU A 28 1.26 -2.14 -12.34
CA LEU A 28 2.00 -2.04 -11.07
C LEU A 28 3.53 -2.03 -11.25
N GLN A 29 4.02 -2.05 -12.48
CA GLN A 29 5.46 -2.02 -12.78
C GLN A 29 5.98 -0.59 -12.73
N ASN A 30 7.08 -0.34 -12.00
CA ASN A 30 7.62 1.00 -11.76
C ASN A 30 6.54 1.99 -11.30
N ALA A 31 5.71 1.59 -10.37
CA ALA A 31 4.51 2.32 -9.99
C ALA A 31 4.38 2.51 -8.49
N TYR A 32 3.87 3.65 -8.10
CA TYR A 32 3.31 3.84 -6.76
C TYR A 32 1.86 3.36 -6.73
N VAL A 33 1.50 2.71 -5.64
CA VAL A 33 0.13 2.38 -5.26
C VAL A 33 -0.21 3.21 -4.05
N LEU A 34 -1.32 3.94 -4.11
CA LEU A 34 -1.78 4.82 -3.03
C LEU A 34 -3.25 4.53 -2.74
N GLU A 35 -3.62 4.55 -1.48
CA GLU A 35 -5.02 4.63 -1.07
C GLU A 35 -5.61 6.00 -1.43
N ALA A 36 -6.90 6.02 -1.79
CA ALA A 36 -7.51 7.21 -2.38
C ALA A 36 -7.96 8.28 -1.36
N ASP A 37 -7.91 7.97 -0.08
CA ASP A 37 -8.29 8.82 1.05
C ASP A 37 -7.08 9.47 1.75
N LEU A 38 -5.91 9.41 1.12
CA LEU A 38 -4.69 10.02 1.63
C LEU A 38 -4.48 11.45 1.10
N LEU A 39 -4.18 12.38 2.00
CA LEU A 39 -3.70 13.70 1.67
C LEU A 39 -2.21 13.83 2.01
N LEU A 40 -1.40 14.04 0.98
CA LEU A 40 0.04 14.20 1.11
C LEU A 40 0.39 15.67 1.39
N SER A 41 0.84 15.96 2.61
CA SER A 41 1.40 17.27 2.98
C SER A 41 2.83 17.42 2.42
N ASN A 42 3.59 16.32 2.36
CA ASN A 42 4.95 16.29 1.83
C ASN A 42 5.00 15.59 0.46
N LYS A 43 4.98 16.36 -0.61
CA LYS A 43 5.04 15.83 -1.98
C LYS A 43 6.36 15.09 -2.31
N LYS A 44 7.42 15.25 -1.51
CA LYS A 44 8.71 14.57 -1.69
C LYS A 44 8.65 13.08 -1.34
N LEU A 45 7.57 12.63 -0.72
CA LEU A 45 7.32 11.21 -0.48
C LEU A 45 7.18 10.43 -1.79
N ILE A 46 6.62 11.05 -2.83
CA ILE A 46 6.57 10.47 -4.17
C ILE A 46 7.82 10.89 -4.93
N ARG A 47 8.77 9.98 -5.05
CA ARG A 47 10.05 10.22 -5.70
C ARG A 47 9.97 9.91 -7.18
N LYS A 48 10.63 10.71 -8.00
CA LYS A 48 10.71 10.45 -9.45
C LYS A 48 11.50 9.17 -9.77
N TYR A 49 12.52 8.88 -8.95
CA TYR A 49 13.35 7.70 -9.07
C TYR A 49 13.28 6.93 -7.75
N GLU A 50 12.85 5.70 -7.83
CA GLU A 50 12.83 4.73 -6.74
C GLU A 50 13.39 3.43 -7.27
N TYR A 51 14.14 2.70 -6.46
CA TYR A 51 14.92 1.55 -6.93
C TYR A 51 14.49 0.24 -6.29
N GLU A 52 13.87 0.32 -5.11
CA GLU A 52 13.52 -0.85 -4.31
C GLU A 52 12.02 -0.84 -4.00
N THR A 53 11.42 -2.01 -4.09
CA THR A 53 10.03 -2.20 -3.65
C THR A 53 9.93 -1.88 -2.17
N ASN A 54 9.02 -0.97 -1.82
CA ASN A 54 8.88 -0.49 -0.45
C ASN A 54 7.45 -0.09 -0.10
N PHE A 55 7.16 -0.11 1.21
CA PHE A 55 6.01 0.55 1.80
C PHE A 55 6.46 1.76 2.62
N LEU A 56 5.80 2.90 2.42
CA LEU A 56 5.92 4.02 3.34
C LEU A 56 5.29 3.62 4.68
N SER A 57 5.97 3.99 5.75
CA SER A 57 5.52 3.67 7.10
C SER A 57 6.06 4.66 8.12
N ILE A 58 5.38 4.78 9.24
CA ILE A 58 5.77 5.65 10.35
C ILE A 58 6.33 4.77 11.46
N PRO A 59 7.59 4.96 11.89
CA PRO A 59 8.10 4.27 13.05
C PRO A 59 7.35 4.73 14.30
N VAL A 60 6.82 3.78 15.08
CA VAL A 60 6.00 4.05 16.27
C VAL A 60 6.39 3.14 17.43
N GLU A 61 6.28 3.66 18.67
CA GLU A 61 6.45 2.86 19.87
C GLU A 61 5.33 1.83 20.04
N SER A 62 4.10 2.20 19.64
CA SER A 62 2.95 1.29 19.64
C SER A 62 1.85 1.80 18.71
N THR A 63 1.08 0.88 18.17
CA THR A 63 -0.13 1.17 17.38
C THR A 63 -1.15 0.05 17.54
N ASP A 64 -2.41 0.33 17.35
CA ASP A 64 -3.50 -0.64 17.23
C ASP A 64 -3.94 -0.85 15.76
N ASP A 65 -3.28 -0.19 14.83
CA ASP A 65 -3.51 -0.24 13.39
C ASP A 65 -2.57 -1.24 12.68
N TRP A 66 -2.71 -1.37 11.35
CA TRP A 66 -1.83 -2.17 10.51
C TRP A 66 -0.38 -1.70 10.62
N CYS A 67 0.52 -2.64 10.85
CA CYS A 67 1.94 -2.33 11.00
C CYS A 67 2.85 -3.47 10.52
N PHE A 68 4.12 -3.12 10.33
CA PHE A 68 5.16 -4.02 9.89
C PHE A 68 6.20 -4.24 10.99
N ALA A 69 6.58 -5.49 11.22
CA ALA A 69 7.86 -5.82 11.82
C ALA A 69 8.92 -5.92 10.73
N THR A 70 10.15 -5.50 11.03
CA THR A 70 11.26 -5.52 10.08
C THR A 70 12.47 -6.25 10.66
N ASP A 71 13.36 -6.69 9.77
CA ASP A 71 14.70 -7.08 10.16
C ASP A 71 15.63 -5.86 10.29
N HIS A 72 16.91 -6.11 10.61
CA HIS A 72 17.92 -5.07 10.79
C HIS A 72 18.29 -4.31 9.49
N ASN A 73 17.86 -4.79 8.32
CA ASN A 73 18.02 -4.13 7.03
C ASN A 73 16.78 -3.34 6.60
N GLY A 74 15.74 -3.32 7.42
CA GLY A 74 14.46 -2.68 7.09
C GLY A 74 13.57 -3.52 6.15
N VAL A 75 13.85 -4.80 5.98
CA VAL A 75 12.99 -5.70 5.21
C VAL A 75 11.79 -6.11 6.06
N ILE A 76 10.59 -6.01 5.50
CA ILE A 76 9.35 -6.40 6.17
C ILE A 76 9.36 -7.92 6.42
N THR A 77 9.30 -8.30 7.68
CA THR A 77 9.26 -9.71 8.10
C THR A 77 7.87 -10.18 8.48
N GLU A 78 7.00 -9.27 8.89
CA GLU A 78 5.63 -9.58 9.29
C GLU A 78 4.72 -8.36 9.05
N GLU A 79 3.50 -8.61 8.60
CA GLU A 79 2.39 -7.67 8.56
C GLU A 79 1.35 -8.11 9.60
N LYS A 80 0.89 -7.19 10.44
CA LYS A 80 -0.09 -7.47 11.50
C LYS A 80 -0.90 -6.26 11.89
N VAL A 81 -1.99 -6.50 12.62
CA VAL A 81 -2.78 -5.45 13.28
C VAL A 81 -2.31 -5.34 14.73
N GLY A 82 -1.93 -4.12 15.11
CA GLY A 82 -1.39 -3.83 16.44
C GLY A 82 0.04 -4.31 16.65
N GLY A 83 0.85 -3.50 17.29
CA GLY A 83 2.24 -3.84 17.59
C GLY A 83 2.96 -2.79 18.43
N THR A 84 4.16 -3.16 18.88
CA THR A 84 5.08 -2.28 19.56
C THR A 84 6.42 -2.29 18.84
N ASP A 85 7.17 -1.17 18.91
CA ASP A 85 8.46 -0.99 18.22
C ASP A 85 8.36 -1.44 16.74
N CYS A 86 7.40 -0.88 16.02
CA CYS A 86 7.04 -1.30 14.67
C CYS A 86 6.86 -0.12 13.72
N HIS A 87 6.56 -0.40 12.46
CA HIS A 87 6.33 0.59 11.43
C HIS A 87 4.84 0.58 11.05
N GLN A 88 4.08 1.61 11.46
CA GLN A 88 2.67 1.74 11.08
C GLN A 88 2.54 1.96 9.58
N MET A 89 1.68 1.18 8.93
CA MET A 89 1.39 1.29 7.50
C MET A 89 0.62 2.59 7.21
N VAL A 90 0.92 3.24 6.09
CA VAL A 90 0.26 4.50 5.68
C VAL A 90 -0.39 4.42 4.30
N GLY A 91 -0.60 3.22 3.77
CA GLY A 91 -1.33 3.02 2.51
C GLY A 91 -0.61 3.49 1.25
N ILE A 92 0.71 3.63 1.26
CA ILE A 92 1.52 3.99 0.09
C ILE A 92 2.64 2.98 -0.10
N SER A 93 2.75 2.42 -1.31
CA SER A 93 3.84 1.53 -1.67
C SER A 93 4.40 1.86 -3.06
N TYR A 94 5.65 1.47 -3.31
CA TYR A 94 6.27 1.51 -4.62
C TYR A 94 6.69 0.09 -5.03
N TRP A 95 6.45 -0.23 -6.29
CA TRP A 95 6.76 -1.53 -6.88
C TRP A 95 7.76 -1.36 -8.01
N SER A 96 8.92 -1.99 -7.86
CA SER A 96 9.93 -2.05 -8.92
C SER A 96 9.36 -2.76 -10.16
N GLU A 97 9.99 -2.58 -11.32
CA GLU A 97 9.57 -3.27 -12.54
C GLU A 97 9.55 -4.80 -12.34
N ALA A 98 10.63 -5.34 -11.79
CA ALA A 98 10.75 -6.79 -11.57
C ALA A 98 9.71 -7.35 -10.61
N ASP A 99 9.45 -6.65 -9.51
CA ASP A 99 8.47 -7.09 -8.52
C ASP A 99 7.04 -6.85 -9.01
N GLY A 100 6.78 -5.76 -9.72
CA GLY A 100 5.46 -5.50 -10.33
C GLY A 100 5.07 -6.56 -11.37
N ILE A 101 6.03 -7.10 -12.13
CA ILE A 101 5.78 -8.22 -13.04
C ILE A 101 5.39 -9.50 -12.27
N LYS A 102 6.11 -9.82 -11.19
CA LYS A 102 5.78 -10.97 -10.32
C LYS A 102 4.41 -10.77 -9.68
N LEU A 103 4.19 -9.58 -9.13
CA LEU A 103 2.96 -9.22 -8.41
C LEU A 103 1.72 -9.36 -9.29
N ALA A 104 1.81 -9.05 -10.58
CA ALA A 104 0.70 -9.22 -11.52
C ALA A 104 0.21 -10.67 -11.61
N ASN A 105 1.14 -11.62 -11.55
CA ASN A 105 0.82 -13.05 -11.58
C ASN A 105 0.34 -13.56 -10.22
N ASP A 106 1.04 -13.19 -9.15
CA ASP A 106 0.76 -13.63 -7.79
C ASP A 106 -0.59 -13.10 -7.29
N LEU A 107 -0.96 -11.84 -7.61
CA LEU A 107 -2.29 -11.28 -7.34
C LEU A 107 -3.39 -12.14 -7.99
N ASN A 108 -3.22 -12.50 -9.26
CA ASN A 108 -4.21 -13.31 -9.96
C ASN A 108 -4.31 -14.74 -9.39
N GLU A 109 -3.18 -15.35 -9.05
CA GLU A 109 -3.15 -16.68 -8.46
C GLU A 109 -3.84 -16.71 -7.10
N VAL A 110 -3.49 -15.77 -6.21
CA VAL A 110 -4.09 -15.67 -4.87
C VAL A 110 -5.57 -15.34 -4.96
N TYR A 111 -5.96 -14.41 -5.83
CA TYR A 111 -7.36 -14.05 -6.03
C TYR A 111 -8.24 -15.25 -6.47
N LEU A 112 -7.71 -16.11 -7.34
CA LEU A 112 -8.42 -17.31 -7.83
C LEU A 112 -8.37 -18.48 -6.84
N SER A 113 -7.57 -18.41 -5.80
CA SER A 113 -7.50 -19.45 -4.77
C SER A 113 -8.72 -19.44 -3.86
N GLN A 114 -8.89 -20.52 -3.07
CA GLN A 114 -9.97 -20.61 -2.09
C GLN A 114 -9.87 -19.47 -1.06
N GLY A 115 -10.94 -18.66 -0.93
CA GLY A 115 -10.99 -17.49 -0.06
C GLY A 115 -10.15 -16.31 -0.56
N GLY A 116 -9.65 -16.35 -1.80
CA GLY A 116 -8.79 -15.30 -2.36
C GLY A 116 -9.48 -13.95 -2.52
N LYS A 117 -10.79 -13.95 -2.81
CA LYS A 117 -11.59 -12.72 -2.94
C LYS A 117 -11.70 -11.90 -1.65
N GLU A 118 -11.55 -12.54 -0.49
CA GLU A 118 -11.67 -11.93 0.83
C GLU A 118 -10.34 -11.30 1.31
N ARG A 119 -9.24 -11.47 0.53
CA ARG A 119 -7.91 -11.02 0.92
C ARG A 119 -7.70 -9.55 0.61
N TYR A 120 -6.82 -8.91 1.40
CA TYR A 120 -6.23 -7.64 1.07
C TYR A 120 -5.10 -7.84 0.07
N TRP A 121 -4.93 -6.93 -0.88
CA TRP A 121 -3.95 -7.09 -1.95
C TRP A 121 -2.50 -7.07 -1.43
N GLU A 122 -2.21 -6.25 -0.40
CA GLU A 122 -0.91 -6.14 0.25
C GLU A 122 -0.47 -7.45 0.91
N GLN A 123 -1.42 -8.27 1.35
CA GLN A 123 -1.12 -9.59 1.89
C GLN A 123 -0.55 -10.55 0.85
N VAL A 124 -0.75 -10.30 -0.43
CA VAL A 124 -0.19 -11.17 -1.47
C VAL A 124 1.34 -11.18 -1.39
N PRO A 125 2.06 -10.05 -1.50
CA PRO A 125 3.51 -10.04 -1.40
C PRO A 125 4.04 -10.15 0.04
N LEU A 126 3.26 -9.82 1.05
CA LEU A 126 3.75 -9.78 2.44
C LEU A 126 3.44 -11.06 3.23
N VAL A 127 2.45 -11.85 2.79
CA VAL A 127 2.01 -13.06 3.51
C VAL A 127 1.97 -14.29 2.61
N TYR A 128 1.18 -14.25 1.51
CA TYR A 128 0.87 -15.45 0.72
C TYR A 128 1.98 -15.87 -0.24
N LYS A 129 2.77 -14.93 -0.73
CA LYS A 129 3.87 -15.12 -1.67
C LYS A 129 5.15 -14.43 -1.19
N LYS A 130 5.29 -14.29 0.12
CA LYS A 130 6.38 -13.55 0.77
C LYS A 130 7.76 -14.00 0.29
N GLU A 131 7.95 -15.27 0.01
CA GLU A 131 9.20 -15.84 -0.49
C GLU A 131 9.64 -15.28 -1.86
N ASN A 132 8.72 -14.66 -2.62
CA ASN A 132 9.00 -14.07 -3.93
C ASN A 132 9.52 -12.64 -3.84
N TYR A 133 9.44 -12.00 -2.67
CA TYR A 133 9.67 -10.56 -2.51
C TYR A 133 10.64 -10.23 -1.39
N GLN A 134 11.36 -9.14 -1.59
CA GLN A 134 12.09 -8.45 -0.55
C GLN A 134 11.58 -7.02 -0.49
N VAL A 135 10.61 -6.78 0.38
CA VAL A 135 9.92 -5.50 0.51
C VAL A 135 10.49 -4.74 1.70
N HIS A 136 10.91 -3.50 1.49
CA HIS A 136 11.49 -2.68 2.54
C HIS A 136 10.46 -1.69 3.12
N VAL A 137 10.66 -1.26 4.35
CA VAL A 137 10.02 -0.05 4.85
C VAL A 137 10.76 1.17 4.36
N ARG A 138 10.02 2.23 4.04
CA ARG A 138 10.56 3.56 3.79
C ARG A 138 9.89 4.54 4.73
N GLU A 139 10.66 5.08 5.66
CA GLU A 139 10.11 5.89 6.74
C GLU A 139 9.62 7.27 6.27
N CYS A 140 8.52 7.69 6.87
CA CYS A 140 7.97 9.04 6.84
C CYS A 140 7.50 9.41 8.27
N ILE A 141 7.03 10.63 8.43
CA ILE A 141 6.49 11.11 9.72
C ILE A 141 4.99 11.35 9.62
N ALA A 142 4.30 11.37 10.75
CA ALA A 142 2.84 11.49 10.80
C ALA A 142 2.32 12.79 10.14
N GLU A 143 3.10 13.86 10.17
CA GLU A 143 2.74 15.16 9.57
C GLU A 143 2.82 15.17 8.04
N ASP A 144 3.51 14.20 7.45
CA ASP A 144 3.65 14.08 6.00
C ASP A 144 2.38 13.63 5.30
N ILE A 145 1.52 12.86 6.01
CA ILE A 145 0.34 12.20 5.45
C ILE A 145 -0.84 12.39 6.41
N THR A 146 -2.02 12.58 5.85
CA THR A 146 -3.28 12.56 6.61
C THR A 146 -4.26 11.66 5.90
N GLU A 147 -4.78 10.68 6.59
CA GLU A 147 -5.90 9.85 6.16
C GLU A 147 -7.22 10.59 6.40
N ILE A 148 -8.09 10.59 5.39
CA ILE A 148 -9.37 11.33 5.43
C ILE A 148 -10.51 10.34 5.55
N ASN A 149 -10.83 9.95 6.77
CA ASN A 149 -11.88 8.97 7.06
C ASN A 149 -13.32 9.54 7.03
N PHE A 150 -13.49 10.89 7.12
CA PHE A 150 -14.80 11.54 7.15
C PHE A 150 -14.83 12.86 6.39
N MET A 151 -15.93 13.14 5.70
CA MET A 151 -16.18 14.41 5.00
C MET A 151 -15.99 15.67 5.85
N LEU A 152 -16.09 15.56 7.18
CA LEU A 152 -15.85 16.68 8.10
C LEU A 152 -14.38 17.11 8.16
N GLN A 153 -13.45 16.18 7.92
CA GLN A 153 -12.01 16.47 7.93
C GLN A 153 -11.58 17.29 6.70
N VAL A 154 -12.24 17.09 5.55
CA VAL A 154 -12.02 17.87 4.33
C VAL A 154 -12.42 19.33 4.54
N LYS A 155 -13.59 19.59 5.11
CA LYS A 155 -14.12 20.95 5.36
C LYS A 155 -13.29 21.78 6.34
N ASN A 156 -12.58 21.16 7.24
CA ASN A 156 -11.75 21.86 8.22
C ASN A 156 -10.40 22.34 7.63
N ARG A 157 -9.93 21.76 6.53
CA ARG A 157 -8.67 22.13 5.86
C ARG A 157 -8.85 23.25 4.83
N GLU A 158 -9.98 23.33 4.14
CA GLU A 158 -10.29 24.44 3.21
C GLU A 158 -10.32 25.83 3.89
N LYS A 159 -10.29 25.88 5.24
CA LYS A 159 -10.20 27.13 6.01
C LYS A 159 -8.80 27.65 6.26
N TYR A 160 -7.77 26.89 5.85
CA TYR A 160 -6.36 27.23 6.13
C TYR A 160 -5.48 27.36 4.86
N GLU A 161 -6.10 27.32 3.68
CA GLU A 161 -5.52 27.70 2.39
C GLU A 161 -6.04 29.09 1.97
#